data_64032e46933e124ec26f682bbfa8313b
#
_entry.id   64032e46933e124ec26f682bbfa8313b
#
_cell.length_a   1.000
_cell.length_b   1.000
_cell.length_c   1.000
_cell.angle_alpha   90.00
_cell.angle_beta   90.00
_cell.angle_gamma   90.00
#
_symmetry.space_group_name_H-M   'P 1'
#
loop_
_entity.id
_entity.type
_entity.pdbx_description
1 polymer ?
#
loop_
_entity_poly.entity_id
_entity_poly.type
_entity_poly.pdbx_seq_one_letter_code
_entity_poly.pdbx_strand_id
1 'polypeptide(L)'
;AVNNKTPHIDALARQGIKFNSAYNSVSMSTPTRHCVYTGMYPMHHGGYANHSSVNADVKSLPTYLGNLGYRVGLAGKWHIKPLANFPFEDVPGFPKGCTSPNTDYHTKGIEKFMERDASQPFCLVLASINSHAPWTGGDASVFDRKKLQLPPQFIDTEVTREYYARYLAEVGLLDQQVGDAMQILKEKNLLQNTLVIFISEQGTQFAGAKWTNWSAGVKSAMVASWPGVIKPGMETSAIVQYEDLLPTFIDVAGGKVPDVIDGKSLVDVFQGKTKTHHKYAYHVHNNVPEGPAYPIRSISDGRYRLIWNLTPEETYVEKHIEKAEWYLSWKAQDTDQAHKIMNRYKNRPEFELYDIKKDPFEMNNLADMKKYSKKKAELTMELQKWMKQQNDTGADKDRPRAPKNKQKKAANV
;
A
#
# COMPACT_ATOMS: atom_id res chain seq x y z
N ALA A 1 -6.17 -18.74 3.55
CA ALA A 1 -4.86 -18.65 4.20
C ALA A 1 -4.83 -19.59 5.41
N VAL A 2 -3.70 -20.30 5.62
CA VAL A 2 -3.58 -21.33 6.68
C VAL A 2 -3.62 -20.69 8.07
N ASN A 3 -3.13 -19.47 8.20
CA ASN A 3 -2.93 -18.80 9.49
C ASN A 3 -4.06 -17.86 9.87
N ASN A 4 -4.82 -17.33 8.94
CA ASN A 4 -5.79 -16.30 9.23
C ASN A 4 -7.14 -16.57 8.57
N LYS A 5 -8.19 -16.17 9.26
CA LYS A 5 -9.56 -16.20 8.74
C LYS A 5 -10.03 -14.74 8.65
N THR A 6 -10.43 -14.33 7.47
CA THR A 6 -10.98 -13.01 7.16
C THR A 6 -12.36 -13.15 6.56
N PRO A 7 -13.36 -13.65 7.35
CA PRO A 7 -14.67 -14.05 6.82
C PRO A 7 -15.42 -12.89 6.14
N HIS A 8 -15.25 -11.65 6.60
CA HIS A 8 -15.94 -10.48 6.06
C HIS A 8 -15.29 -10.01 4.75
N ILE A 9 -13.96 -9.92 4.69
CA ILE A 9 -13.23 -9.62 3.45
C ILE A 9 -13.45 -10.73 2.41
N ASP A 10 -13.44 -12.00 2.84
CA ASP A 10 -13.71 -13.14 1.98
C ASP A 10 -15.17 -13.12 1.46
N ALA A 11 -16.14 -12.68 2.28
CA ALA A 11 -17.53 -12.50 1.85
C ALA A 11 -17.64 -11.38 0.81
N LEU A 12 -16.95 -10.25 1.02
CA LEU A 12 -16.88 -9.16 0.04
C LEU A 12 -16.31 -9.63 -1.29
N ALA A 13 -15.23 -10.43 -1.26
CA ALA A 13 -14.64 -11.03 -2.46
C ALA A 13 -15.60 -11.98 -3.20
N ARG A 14 -16.34 -12.81 -2.46
CA ARG A 14 -17.36 -13.71 -3.04
C ARG A 14 -18.54 -12.97 -3.66
N GLN A 15 -18.89 -11.79 -3.13
CA GLN A 15 -19.95 -10.93 -3.65
C GLN A 15 -19.51 -10.06 -4.82
N GLY A 16 -18.24 -10.05 -5.17
CA GLY A 16 -17.68 -9.18 -6.18
C GLY A 16 -16.48 -9.76 -6.90
N ILE A 17 -15.40 -8.99 -6.99
CA ILE A 17 -14.17 -9.33 -7.72
C ILE A 17 -12.95 -9.30 -6.79
N LYS A 18 -12.09 -10.32 -6.89
CA LYS A 18 -10.78 -10.38 -6.26
C LYS A 18 -9.68 -10.08 -7.28
N PHE A 19 -8.75 -9.17 -6.92
CA PHE A 19 -7.59 -8.84 -7.74
C PHE A 19 -6.36 -9.63 -7.29
N ASN A 20 -5.82 -10.44 -8.19
CA ASN A 20 -4.63 -11.24 -7.94
C ASN A 20 -3.32 -10.48 -8.19
N SER A 21 -3.39 -9.30 -8.81
CA SER A 21 -2.24 -8.48 -9.21
C SER A 21 -2.48 -7.00 -8.95
N ALA A 22 -2.88 -6.65 -7.71
CA ALA A 22 -3.01 -5.27 -7.25
C ALA A 22 -1.73 -4.83 -6.52
N TYR A 23 -1.30 -3.59 -6.79
CA TYR A 23 -0.02 -3.05 -6.29
C TYR A 23 -0.17 -1.62 -5.79
N ASN A 24 0.55 -1.28 -4.71
CA ASN A 24 0.89 0.11 -4.43
C ASN A 24 2.16 0.49 -5.20
N SER A 25 2.42 1.78 -5.40
CA SER A 25 3.65 2.26 -6.04
C SER A 25 4.77 2.58 -5.06
N VAL A 26 4.45 2.65 -3.77
CA VAL A 26 5.42 2.87 -2.69
C VAL A 26 4.99 2.08 -1.46
N SER A 27 5.89 1.30 -0.89
CA SER A 27 5.59 0.53 0.33
C SER A 27 5.78 1.38 1.61
N MET A 28 5.15 2.57 1.62
CA MET A 28 5.15 3.54 2.74
C MET A 28 3.83 4.29 2.79
N SER A 29 3.36 4.60 3.99
CA SER A 29 2.01 5.11 4.25
C SER A 29 1.68 6.43 3.55
N THR A 30 2.46 7.50 3.78
CA THR A 30 2.17 8.83 3.20
C THR A 30 2.12 8.79 1.66
N PRO A 31 3.16 8.30 0.95
CA PRO A 31 3.12 8.30 -0.51
C PRO A 31 2.06 7.35 -1.08
N THR A 32 1.79 6.20 -0.46
CA THR A 32 0.69 5.32 -0.91
C THR A 32 -0.66 6.03 -0.81
N ARG A 33 -0.93 6.73 0.30
CA ARG A 33 -2.18 7.49 0.45
C ARG A 33 -2.28 8.64 -0.54
N HIS A 34 -1.16 9.31 -0.82
CA HIS A 34 -1.12 10.32 -1.87
C HIS A 34 -1.49 9.71 -3.23
N CYS A 35 -0.92 8.56 -3.62
CA CYS A 35 -1.28 7.86 -4.86
C CYS A 35 -2.78 7.53 -4.92
N VAL A 36 -3.35 6.95 -3.85
CA VAL A 36 -4.78 6.60 -3.76
C VAL A 36 -5.68 7.82 -3.98
N TYR A 37 -5.33 8.96 -3.37
CA TYR A 37 -6.20 10.13 -3.37
C TYR A 37 -5.94 11.10 -4.51
N THR A 38 -4.80 11.01 -5.21
CA THR A 38 -4.46 11.90 -6.33
C THR A 38 -4.51 11.22 -7.69
N GLY A 39 -4.48 9.88 -7.73
CA GLY A 39 -4.39 9.12 -8.97
C GLY A 39 -3.06 9.30 -9.72
N MET A 40 -2.04 9.82 -9.04
CA MET A 40 -0.73 10.13 -9.60
C MET A 40 0.36 9.25 -9.02
N TYR A 41 1.39 8.98 -9.83
CA TYR A 41 2.61 8.33 -9.35
C TYR A 41 3.38 9.21 -8.36
N PRO A 42 4.18 8.61 -7.47
CA PRO A 42 4.90 9.34 -6.41
C PRO A 42 5.78 10.47 -6.91
N MET A 43 6.48 10.28 -8.03
CA MET A 43 7.34 11.30 -8.60
C MET A 43 6.54 12.45 -9.19
N HIS A 44 5.34 12.20 -9.70
CA HIS A 44 4.47 13.21 -10.30
C HIS A 44 3.82 14.08 -9.22
N HIS A 45 3.21 13.47 -8.18
CA HIS A 45 2.63 14.27 -7.09
C HIS A 45 3.68 14.88 -6.14
N GLY A 46 4.95 14.46 -6.20
CA GLY A 46 6.08 15.04 -5.46
C GLY A 46 6.22 14.58 -4.01
N GLY A 47 5.20 13.99 -3.42
CA GLY A 47 5.18 13.55 -2.01
C GLY A 47 5.62 12.09 -1.82
N TYR A 48 6.77 11.68 -2.36
CA TYR A 48 7.22 10.29 -2.43
C TYR A 48 8.04 9.81 -1.21
N ALA A 49 8.54 10.70 -0.36
CA ALA A 49 9.11 10.34 0.93
C ALA A 49 8.00 10.24 1.98
N ASN A 50 8.20 9.43 3.02
CA ASN A 50 7.23 9.38 4.10
C ASN A 50 7.18 10.73 4.84
N HIS A 51 6.00 11.10 5.34
CA HIS A 51 5.71 12.40 5.96
C HIS A 51 5.94 13.65 5.07
N SER A 52 6.20 13.48 3.77
CA SER A 52 6.35 14.60 2.83
C SER A 52 5.01 15.17 2.36
N SER A 53 5.07 16.30 1.66
CA SER A 53 3.89 16.96 1.07
C SER A 53 3.86 16.75 -0.44
N VAL A 54 2.65 16.67 -1.00
CA VAL A 54 2.48 16.77 -2.46
C VAL A 54 2.78 18.18 -2.95
N ASN A 55 2.98 18.35 -4.26
CA ASN A 55 3.11 19.67 -4.90
C ASN A 55 1.84 20.51 -4.66
N ALA A 56 1.99 21.82 -4.60
CA ALA A 56 0.91 22.74 -4.20
C ALA A 56 -0.29 22.75 -5.16
N ASP A 57 -0.09 22.43 -6.43
CA ASP A 57 -1.10 22.41 -7.48
C ASP A 57 -1.86 21.07 -7.58
N VAL A 58 -1.44 20.05 -6.82
CA VAL A 58 -2.07 18.72 -6.83
C VAL A 58 -3.47 18.79 -6.22
N LYS A 59 -4.45 18.31 -6.95
CA LYS A 59 -5.84 18.11 -6.49
C LYS A 59 -6.04 16.65 -6.10
N SER A 60 -7.01 16.42 -5.20
CA SER A 60 -7.27 15.08 -4.67
C SER A 60 -8.73 14.67 -4.75
N LEU A 61 -9.00 13.43 -4.37
CA LEU A 61 -10.31 12.79 -4.34
C LEU A 61 -11.44 13.70 -3.84
N PRO A 62 -11.36 14.38 -2.66
CA PRO A 62 -12.45 15.24 -2.21
C PRO A 62 -12.67 16.45 -3.10
N THR A 63 -11.63 16.99 -3.75
CA THR A 63 -11.80 18.09 -4.70
C THR A 63 -12.54 17.64 -5.96
N TYR A 64 -12.14 16.52 -6.55
CA TYR A 64 -12.75 16.03 -7.79
C TYR A 64 -14.19 15.58 -7.58
N LEU A 65 -14.44 14.76 -6.57
CA LEU A 65 -15.80 14.27 -6.30
C LEU A 65 -16.71 15.36 -5.70
N GLY A 66 -16.16 16.28 -4.91
CA GLY A 66 -16.90 17.44 -4.42
C GLY A 66 -17.44 18.30 -5.56
N ASN A 67 -16.67 18.52 -6.63
CA ASN A 67 -17.11 19.21 -7.84
C ASN A 67 -18.20 18.47 -8.62
N LEU A 68 -18.36 17.16 -8.39
CA LEU A 68 -19.43 16.32 -8.93
C LEU A 68 -20.63 16.19 -7.97
N GLY A 69 -20.66 16.97 -6.89
CA GLY A 69 -21.75 17.02 -5.93
C GLY A 69 -21.69 16.00 -4.81
N TYR A 70 -20.62 15.23 -4.68
CA TYR A 70 -20.44 14.23 -3.61
C TYR A 70 -20.01 14.89 -2.29
N ARG A 71 -20.52 14.36 -1.18
CA ARG A 71 -19.87 14.51 0.13
C ARG A 71 -18.69 13.55 0.19
N VAL A 72 -17.52 14.02 0.64
CA VAL A 72 -16.33 13.18 0.69
C VAL A 72 -15.73 13.20 2.08
N GLY A 73 -15.85 12.08 2.80
CA GLY A 73 -15.41 11.94 4.18
C GLY A 73 -14.22 10.98 4.32
N LEU A 74 -13.47 11.17 5.40
CA LEU A 74 -12.41 10.26 5.83
C LEU A 74 -12.56 10.00 7.33
N ALA A 75 -12.72 8.73 7.70
CA ALA A 75 -12.68 8.26 9.07
C ALA A 75 -11.35 7.56 9.34
N GLY A 76 -10.65 7.93 10.41
CA GLY A 76 -9.42 7.29 10.83
C GLY A 76 -8.14 7.98 10.43
N LYS A 77 -7.14 7.23 9.96
CA LYS A 77 -5.78 7.73 9.72
C LYS A 77 -5.70 8.60 8.46
N TRP A 78 -5.30 9.85 8.63
CA TRP A 78 -5.05 10.77 7.52
C TRP A 78 -3.68 10.54 6.87
N HIS A 79 -2.62 10.90 7.53
CA HIS A 79 -1.21 10.76 7.11
C HIS A 79 -0.93 11.25 5.69
N ILE A 80 -1.49 12.41 5.33
CA ILE A 80 -1.41 13.11 4.04
C ILE A 80 -1.04 14.57 4.26
N LYS A 81 -0.32 15.19 3.33
CA LYS A 81 0.13 16.59 3.42
C LYS A 81 0.24 17.26 2.04
N PRO A 82 0.04 18.60 1.98
CA PRO A 82 -0.54 19.43 3.02
C PRO A 82 -2.07 19.22 3.07
N LEU A 83 -2.71 19.40 4.22
CA LEU A 83 -4.15 19.14 4.37
C LEU A 83 -5.02 19.98 3.43
N ALA A 84 -4.56 21.18 3.05
CA ALA A 84 -5.27 22.04 2.08
C ALA A 84 -5.52 21.37 0.72
N ASN A 85 -4.64 20.44 0.29
CA ASN A 85 -4.82 19.69 -0.95
C ASN A 85 -5.79 18.49 -0.80
N PHE A 86 -6.18 18.16 0.43
CA PHE A 86 -7.01 17.01 0.77
C PHE A 86 -8.18 17.42 1.66
N PRO A 87 -9.15 18.23 1.14
CA PRO A 87 -10.25 18.76 1.92
C PRO A 87 -11.33 17.72 2.22
N PHE A 88 -10.95 16.59 2.85
CA PHE A 88 -11.91 15.62 3.36
C PHE A 88 -12.70 16.19 4.53
N GLU A 89 -13.96 15.80 4.64
CA GLU A 89 -14.71 15.93 5.89
C GLU A 89 -14.16 14.91 6.90
N ASP A 90 -13.84 15.35 8.11
CA ASP A 90 -13.41 14.48 9.20
C ASP A 90 -14.60 13.72 9.79
N VAL A 91 -14.61 12.40 9.63
CA VAL A 91 -15.68 11.53 10.12
C VAL A 91 -15.18 10.76 11.35
N PRO A 92 -15.83 10.94 12.52
CA PRO A 92 -15.42 10.25 13.74
C PRO A 92 -15.76 8.75 13.70
N GLY A 93 -15.03 7.97 14.52
CA GLY A 93 -15.32 6.56 14.76
C GLY A 93 -14.17 5.61 14.51
N PHE A 94 -13.11 6.07 13.83
CA PHE A 94 -11.89 5.29 13.66
C PHE A 94 -10.71 5.98 14.35
N PRO A 95 -9.82 5.21 15.02
CA PRO A 95 -8.59 5.75 15.59
C PRO A 95 -7.72 6.44 14.52
N LYS A 96 -7.16 7.62 14.84
CA LYS A 96 -6.40 8.45 13.88
C LYS A 96 -4.91 8.19 13.89
N GLY A 97 -4.37 7.75 15.01
CA GLY A 97 -2.94 7.47 15.21
C GLY A 97 -2.64 5.99 15.23
N CYS A 98 -1.52 5.56 14.67
CA CYS A 98 -1.14 4.14 14.63
C CYS A 98 -0.92 3.51 16.03
N THR A 99 -0.78 4.34 17.06
CA THR A 99 -0.65 3.92 18.46
C THR A 99 -1.90 4.23 19.29
N SER A 100 -2.98 4.70 18.65
CA SER A 100 -4.23 4.97 19.34
C SER A 100 -4.89 3.67 19.81
N PRO A 101 -5.56 3.67 20.98
CA PRO A 101 -6.30 2.50 21.43
C PRO A 101 -7.43 2.13 20.45
N ASN A 102 -7.65 0.84 20.22
CA ASN A 102 -8.80 0.36 19.44
C ASN A 102 -10.14 0.60 20.16
N THR A 103 -10.13 0.93 21.45
CA THR A 103 -11.31 1.33 22.21
C THR A 103 -11.99 2.60 21.68
N ASP A 104 -11.29 3.39 20.89
CA ASP A 104 -11.85 4.59 20.23
C ASP A 104 -12.69 4.25 18.99
N TYR A 105 -12.69 2.99 18.56
CA TYR A 105 -13.48 2.53 17.42
C TYR A 105 -14.98 2.48 17.73
N HIS A 106 -15.78 3.10 16.88
CA HIS A 106 -17.24 3.00 16.88
C HIS A 106 -17.84 3.36 15.52
N THR A 107 -19.03 2.86 15.22
CA THR A 107 -19.71 3.04 13.93
C THR A 107 -20.56 4.31 13.82
N LYS A 108 -20.96 4.92 14.95
CA LYS A 108 -21.90 6.05 14.99
C LYS A 108 -21.58 7.21 14.05
N GLY A 109 -20.29 7.55 13.91
CA GLY A 109 -19.88 8.65 13.03
C GLY A 109 -20.08 8.33 11.56
N ILE A 110 -19.73 7.12 11.14
CA ILE A 110 -19.87 6.67 9.75
C ILE A 110 -21.35 6.48 9.39
N GLU A 111 -22.18 5.96 10.30
CA GLU A 111 -23.62 5.87 10.13
C GLU A 111 -24.24 7.25 9.89
N LYS A 112 -23.95 8.20 10.79
CA LYS A 112 -24.43 9.58 10.67
C LYS A 112 -23.98 10.25 9.36
N PHE A 113 -22.74 10.00 8.93
CA PHE A 113 -22.24 10.52 7.66
C PHE A 113 -23.03 9.95 6.48
N MET A 114 -23.28 8.64 6.44
CA MET A 114 -24.00 7.97 5.36
C MET A 114 -25.47 8.45 5.26
N GLU A 115 -26.14 8.64 6.40
CA GLU A 115 -27.58 8.97 6.46
C GLU A 115 -27.90 10.45 6.31
N ARG A 116 -26.94 11.35 6.51
CA ARG A 116 -27.17 12.78 6.70
C ARG A 116 -28.03 13.44 5.63
N ASP A 117 -27.87 13.01 4.39
CA ASP A 117 -28.62 13.55 3.26
C ASP A 117 -28.78 12.50 2.16
N ALA A 118 -29.96 11.95 2.03
CA ALA A 118 -30.29 10.93 1.03
C ALA A 118 -30.29 11.44 -0.42
N SER A 119 -30.39 12.77 -0.63
CA SER A 119 -30.36 13.39 -1.95
C SER A 119 -28.94 13.62 -2.49
N GLN A 120 -27.94 13.61 -1.62
CA GLN A 120 -26.56 13.86 -1.98
C GLN A 120 -25.74 12.57 -1.92
N PRO A 121 -25.08 12.15 -3.02
CA PRO A 121 -24.20 11.00 -3.01
C PRO A 121 -22.98 11.23 -2.12
N PHE A 122 -22.36 10.14 -1.66
CA PHE A 122 -21.16 10.22 -0.83
C PHE A 122 -20.04 9.30 -1.30
N CYS A 123 -18.81 9.68 -0.95
CA CYS A 123 -17.65 8.83 -0.95
C CYS A 123 -17.05 8.85 0.46
N LEU A 124 -16.92 7.70 1.10
CA LEU A 124 -16.40 7.59 2.45
C LEU A 124 -15.18 6.67 2.48
N VAL A 125 -14.08 7.20 2.98
CA VAL A 125 -12.85 6.43 3.20
C VAL A 125 -12.77 6.01 4.66
N LEU A 126 -12.74 4.69 4.91
CA LEU A 126 -12.52 4.11 6.23
C LEU A 126 -11.05 3.69 6.34
N ALA A 127 -10.25 4.56 6.94
CA ALA A 127 -8.79 4.43 7.00
C ALA A 127 -8.35 3.81 8.33
N SER A 128 -8.56 2.50 8.48
CA SER A 128 -8.17 1.74 9.67
C SER A 128 -6.67 1.87 9.98
N ILE A 129 -6.32 1.84 11.26
CA ILE A 129 -4.95 1.69 11.74
C ILE A 129 -4.52 0.22 11.88
N ASN A 130 -5.47 -0.71 11.91
CA ASN A 130 -5.19 -2.14 11.92
C ASN A 130 -4.76 -2.60 10.51
N SER A 131 -3.72 -3.33 10.32
CA SER A 131 -2.79 -3.97 11.26
C SER A 131 -1.41 -3.26 11.30
N HIS A 132 -1.35 -2.00 11.70
CA HIS A 132 -0.09 -1.26 11.84
C HIS A 132 0.60 -1.60 13.18
N ALA A 133 1.92 -1.76 13.20
CA ALA A 133 2.66 -1.89 14.47
C ALA A 133 2.60 -0.59 15.31
N PRO A 134 2.68 -0.68 16.64
CA PRO A 134 2.78 -1.89 17.46
C PRO A 134 1.47 -2.69 17.46
N TRP A 135 1.57 -4.00 17.39
CA TRP A 135 0.41 -4.89 17.36
C TRP A 135 -0.06 -5.18 18.78
N THR A 136 -0.95 -4.34 19.27
CA THR A 136 -1.45 -4.37 20.66
C THR A 136 -2.95 -4.69 20.74
N GLY A 137 -3.62 -4.75 19.60
CA GLY A 137 -5.05 -5.02 19.50
C GLY A 137 -5.37 -6.49 19.18
N GLY A 138 -6.63 -6.85 19.44
CA GLY A 138 -7.13 -8.22 19.21
C GLY A 138 -6.60 -9.24 20.21
N ASP A 139 -7.01 -10.50 20.02
CA ASP A 139 -6.61 -11.61 20.87
C ASP A 139 -5.64 -12.53 20.12
N ALA A 140 -4.35 -12.39 20.40
CA ALA A 140 -3.30 -13.21 19.81
C ALA A 140 -3.30 -14.66 20.39
N SER A 141 -3.98 -14.93 21.51
CA SER A 141 -4.02 -16.24 22.13
C SER A 141 -4.83 -17.28 21.32
N VAL A 142 -5.69 -16.82 20.41
CA VAL A 142 -6.46 -17.68 19.51
C VAL A 142 -5.59 -18.41 18.49
N PHE A 143 -4.31 -17.99 18.33
CA PHE A 143 -3.36 -18.62 17.42
C PHE A 143 -2.43 -19.58 18.18
N ASP A 144 -2.43 -20.84 17.80
CA ASP A 144 -1.40 -21.79 18.25
C ASP A 144 -0.08 -21.43 17.55
N ARG A 145 0.82 -20.74 18.28
CA ARG A 145 2.09 -20.24 17.75
C ARG A 145 2.93 -21.33 17.08
N LYS A 146 2.88 -22.58 17.59
CA LYS A 146 3.64 -23.72 17.04
C LYS A 146 3.13 -24.17 15.67
N LYS A 147 1.85 -23.91 15.38
CA LYS A 147 1.22 -24.25 14.08
C LYS A 147 1.27 -23.14 13.06
N LEU A 148 1.70 -21.94 13.44
CA LEU A 148 1.81 -20.82 12.49
C LEU A 148 2.85 -21.15 11.40
N GLN A 149 2.44 -20.95 10.16
CA GLN A 149 3.33 -21.02 9.01
C GLN A 149 3.91 -19.63 8.75
N LEU A 150 5.19 -19.47 9.08
CA LEU A 150 5.90 -18.22 8.80
C LEU A 150 6.28 -18.13 7.32
N PRO A 151 6.26 -16.93 6.72
CA PRO A 151 6.84 -16.70 5.41
C PRO A 151 8.33 -17.09 5.37
N PRO A 152 8.85 -17.66 4.28
CA PRO A 152 10.22 -18.20 4.23
C PRO A 152 11.31 -17.13 4.35
N GLN A 153 10.97 -15.85 4.15
CA GLN A 153 11.87 -14.73 4.38
C GLN A 153 11.96 -14.31 5.86
N PHE A 154 11.21 -14.93 6.75
CA PHE A 154 11.30 -14.70 8.19
C PHE A 154 12.23 -15.72 8.84
N ILE A 155 12.93 -15.30 9.88
CA ILE A 155 13.67 -16.22 10.74
C ILE A 155 12.75 -16.72 11.85
N ASP A 156 12.63 -18.03 11.94
CA ASP A 156 11.73 -18.69 12.89
C ASP A 156 12.31 -18.66 14.30
N THR A 157 11.78 -17.77 15.13
CA THR A 157 12.06 -17.70 16.56
C THR A 157 10.75 -17.63 17.33
N GLU A 158 10.75 -17.97 18.62
CA GLU A 158 9.56 -17.80 19.47
C GLU A 158 9.05 -16.35 19.47
N VAL A 159 9.96 -15.38 19.46
CA VAL A 159 9.61 -13.96 19.39
C VAL A 159 8.95 -13.61 18.04
N THR A 160 9.48 -14.13 16.92
CA THR A 160 8.85 -13.96 15.61
C THR A 160 7.44 -14.49 15.59
N ARG A 161 7.22 -15.71 16.12
CA ARG A 161 5.91 -16.36 16.18
C ARG A 161 4.93 -15.58 17.05
N GLU A 162 5.40 -15.05 18.18
CA GLU A 162 4.59 -14.19 19.05
C GLU A 162 4.13 -12.93 18.34
N TYR A 163 5.06 -12.16 17.75
CA TYR A 163 4.73 -10.93 17.04
C TYR A 163 3.88 -11.19 15.79
N TYR A 164 4.09 -12.31 15.11
CA TYR A 164 3.27 -12.70 13.98
C TYR A 164 1.83 -13.04 14.39
N ALA A 165 1.64 -13.72 15.53
CA ALA A 165 0.31 -13.95 16.10
C ALA A 165 -0.41 -12.63 16.46
N ARG A 166 0.29 -11.67 17.07
CA ARG A 166 -0.24 -10.33 17.36
C ARG A 166 -0.66 -9.59 16.07
N TYR A 167 0.17 -9.63 15.03
CA TYR A 167 -0.18 -9.09 13.72
C TYR A 167 -1.45 -9.71 13.15
N LEU A 168 -1.58 -11.04 13.20
CA LEU A 168 -2.77 -11.74 12.71
C LEU A 168 -4.03 -11.39 13.52
N ALA A 169 -3.90 -11.16 14.83
CA ALA A 169 -5.02 -10.72 15.67
C ALA A 169 -5.55 -9.35 15.23
N GLU A 170 -4.67 -8.42 14.88
CA GLU A 170 -5.08 -7.11 14.34
C GLU A 170 -5.66 -7.18 12.93
N VAL A 171 -5.22 -8.13 12.10
CA VAL A 171 -5.90 -8.42 10.82
C VAL A 171 -7.34 -8.88 11.07
N GLY A 172 -7.59 -9.62 12.15
CA GLY A 172 -8.95 -9.99 12.57
C GLY A 172 -9.82 -8.79 12.96
N LEU A 173 -9.24 -7.79 13.64
CA LEU A 173 -9.95 -6.53 13.93
C LEU A 173 -10.28 -5.75 12.66
N LEU A 174 -9.34 -5.68 11.71
CA LEU A 174 -9.58 -5.05 10.41
C LEU A 174 -10.73 -5.75 9.67
N ASP A 175 -10.74 -7.07 9.65
CA ASP A 175 -11.82 -7.86 9.03
C ASP A 175 -13.19 -7.57 9.67
N GLN A 176 -13.24 -7.46 11.00
CA GLN A 176 -14.47 -7.07 11.71
C GLN A 176 -14.95 -5.68 11.30
N GLN A 177 -14.05 -4.70 11.18
CA GLN A 177 -14.40 -3.34 10.73
C GLN A 177 -14.97 -3.34 9.29
N VAL A 178 -14.48 -4.21 8.42
CA VAL A 178 -15.10 -4.41 7.08
C VAL A 178 -16.50 -5.00 7.23
N GLY A 179 -16.69 -5.98 8.11
CA GLY A 179 -17.99 -6.57 8.42
C GLY A 179 -19.00 -5.52 8.91
N ASP A 180 -18.59 -4.68 9.85
CA ASP A 180 -19.43 -3.61 10.42
C ASP A 180 -19.86 -2.60 9.33
N ALA A 181 -18.94 -2.17 8.47
CA ALA A 181 -19.23 -1.27 7.36
C ALA A 181 -20.25 -1.88 6.36
N MET A 182 -20.08 -3.15 6.02
CA MET A 182 -21.01 -3.88 5.15
C MET A 182 -22.39 -4.05 5.78
N GLN A 183 -22.44 -4.30 7.09
CA GLN A 183 -23.69 -4.42 7.83
C GLN A 183 -24.46 -3.10 7.85
N ILE A 184 -23.78 -1.97 8.08
CA ILE A 184 -24.38 -0.63 8.04
C ILE A 184 -24.99 -0.36 6.65
N LEU A 185 -24.23 -0.60 5.58
CA LEU A 185 -24.74 -0.41 4.21
C LEU A 185 -26.01 -1.24 3.95
N LYS A 186 -26.05 -2.46 4.47
CA LYS A 186 -27.22 -3.34 4.34
C LYS A 186 -28.42 -2.81 5.15
N GLU A 187 -28.23 -2.46 6.42
CA GLU A 187 -29.28 -1.95 7.31
C GLU A 187 -29.88 -0.63 6.83
N LYS A 188 -29.05 0.22 6.21
CA LYS A 188 -29.47 1.50 5.64
C LYS A 188 -30.02 1.39 4.20
N ASN A 189 -30.12 0.18 3.65
CA ASN A 189 -30.54 -0.06 2.25
C ASN A 189 -29.66 0.66 1.21
N LEU A 190 -28.38 0.88 1.51
CA LEU A 190 -27.43 1.56 0.64
C LEU A 190 -26.58 0.59 -0.20
N LEU A 191 -26.50 -0.68 0.21
CA LEU A 191 -25.59 -1.66 -0.38
C LEU A 191 -25.78 -1.85 -1.88
N GLN A 192 -27.04 -1.84 -2.36
CA GLN A 192 -27.36 -2.07 -3.76
C GLN A 192 -26.87 -0.94 -4.70
N ASN A 193 -26.65 0.26 -4.16
CA ASN A 193 -26.19 1.43 -4.90
C ASN A 193 -24.82 1.92 -4.42
N THR A 194 -23.99 1.03 -3.91
CA THR A 194 -22.66 1.38 -3.39
C THR A 194 -21.59 0.50 -4.00
N LEU A 195 -20.58 1.13 -4.61
CA LEU A 195 -19.31 0.47 -4.90
C LEU A 195 -18.49 0.42 -3.62
N VAL A 196 -18.18 -0.78 -3.15
CA VAL A 196 -17.31 -1.01 -1.98
C VAL A 196 -15.98 -1.58 -2.47
N ILE A 197 -14.87 -0.92 -2.11
CA ILE A 197 -13.53 -1.39 -2.42
C ILE A 197 -12.75 -1.52 -1.12
N PHE A 198 -12.23 -2.71 -0.84
CA PHE A 198 -11.24 -2.97 0.19
C PHE A 198 -9.85 -3.02 -0.42
N ILE A 199 -8.91 -2.31 0.17
CA ILE A 199 -7.48 -2.40 -0.14
C ILE A 199 -6.66 -2.55 1.13
N SER A 200 -5.56 -3.32 1.07
CA SER A 200 -4.48 -3.23 2.04
C SER A 200 -3.53 -2.10 1.61
N GLU A 201 -2.98 -1.32 2.55
CA GLU A 201 -2.09 -0.20 2.19
C GLU A 201 -0.77 -0.72 1.58
N GLN A 202 -0.12 -1.64 2.28
CA GLN A 202 1.17 -2.26 1.89
C GLN A 202 1.39 -3.54 2.70
N GLY A 203 2.57 -4.17 2.53
CA GLY A 203 2.96 -5.33 3.33
C GLY A 203 3.12 -5.04 4.83
N THR A 204 3.19 -6.13 5.61
CA THR A 204 3.39 -6.08 7.06
C THR A 204 4.73 -5.44 7.44
N GLN A 205 4.82 -4.92 8.68
CA GLN A 205 6.03 -4.26 9.20
C GLN A 205 7.11 -5.25 9.66
N PHE A 206 7.24 -6.41 9.03
CA PHE A 206 8.39 -7.30 9.18
C PHE A 206 9.45 -6.98 8.14
N ALA A 207 10.72 -7.32 8.44
CA ALA A 207 11.81 -7.17 7.50
C ALA A 207 11.55 -7.94 6.20
N GLY A 208 11.80 -7.30 5.07
CA GLY A 208 11.53 -7.88 3.75
C GLY A 208 10.11 -7.69 3.22
N ALA A 209 9.26 -6.93 3.91
CA ALA A 209 7.92 -6.54 3.45
C ALA A 209 7.80 -5.02 3.34
N LYS A 210 7.12 -4.32 4.26
CA LYS A 210 7.05 -2.86 4.27
C LYS A 210 8.44 -2.23 4.08
N TRP A 211 8.51 -1.09 3.41
CA TRP A 211 9.75 -0.39 3.04
C TRP A 211 10.64 -1.13 2.04
N THR A 212 10.08 -2.05 1.28
CA THR A 212 10.80 -2.75 0.20
C THR A 212 9.99 -2.78 -1.09
N ASN A 213 10.65 -3.06 -2.22
CA ASN A 213 9.99 -3.26 -3.51
C ASN A 213 9.81 -4.75 -3.86
N TRP A 214 10.04 -5.67 -2.92
CA TRP A 214 9.63 -7.05 -3.07
C TRP A 214 8.10 -7.18 -3.05
N SER A 215 7.57 -8.25 -3.61
CA SER A 215 6.11 -8.50 -3.63
C SER A 215 5.49 -8.40 -2.23
N ALA A 216 6.20 -8.87 -1.20
CA ALA A 216 5.72 -8.77 0.18
C ALA A 216 5.52 -7.32 0.67
N GLY A 217 6.18 -6.33 0.04
CA GLY A 217 5.99 -4.90 0.34
C GLY A 217 4.95 -4.23 -0.54
N VAL A 218 4.99 -4.49 -1.86
CA VAL A 218 4.24 -3.70 -2.84
C VAL A 218 3.00 -4.38 -3.42
N LYS A 219 2.90 -5.73 -3.37
CA LYS A 219 1.69 -6.44 -3.78
C LYS A 219 0.70 -6.44 -2.62
N SER A 220 -0.48 -5.90 -2.84
CA SER A 220 -1.48 -5.68 -1.80
C SER A 220 -2.79 -6.38 -2.12
N ALA A 221 -3.58 -6.67 -1.07
CA ALA A 221 -4.92 -7.19 -1.25
C ALA A 221 -5.83 -6.10 -1.81
N MET A 222 -6.65 -6.47 -2.81
CA MET A 222 -7.73 -5.64 -3.32
C MET A 222 -8.91 -6.52 -3.68
N VAL A 223 -10.08 -6.16 -3.16
CA VAL A 223 -11.37 -6.74 -3.53
C VAL A 223 -12.40 -5.63 -3.73
N ALA A 224 -13.36 -5.83 -4.63
CA ALA A 224 -14.42 -4.86 -4.87
C ALA A 224 -15.76 -5.56 -5.04
N SER A 225 -16.83 -4.92 -4.57
CA SER A 225 -18.20 -5.36 -4.79
C SER A 225 -19.06 -4.17 -5.24
N TRP A 226 -19.82 -4.38 -6.29
CA TRP A 226 -20.76 -3.40 -6.81
C TRP A 226 -21.97 -4.13 -7.36
N PRO A 227 -23.05 -4.28 -6.58
CA PRO A 227 -24.21 -5.03 -7.01
C PRO A 227 -24.80 -4.49 -8.33
N GLY A 228 -25.14 -5.40 -9.22
CA GLY A 228 -25.64 -5.04 -10.55
C GLY A 228 -24.58 -4.69 -11.61
N VAL A 229 -23.33 -4.45 -11.22
CA VAL A 229 -22.22 -4.12 -12.13
C VAL A 229 -21.14 -5.19 -12.11
N ILE A 230 -20.66 -5.57 -10.92
CA ILE A 230 -19.66 -6.65 -10.75
C ILE A 230 -20.41 -7.97 -10.54
N LYS A 231 -20.11 -8.97 -11.36
CA LYS A 231 -20.64 -10.33 -11.16
C LYS A 231 -19.99 -10.95 -9.91
N PRO A 232 -20.78 -11.56 -9.00
CA PRO A 232 -20.23 -12.27 -7.85
C PRO A 232 -19.23 -13.36 -8.23
N GLY A 233 -18.17 -13.50 -7.41
CA GLY A 233 -17.18 -14.56 -7.57
C GLY A 233 -16.17 -14.35 -8.70
N MET A 234 -16.06 -13.14 -9.25
CA MET A 234 -15.03 -12.83 -10.26
C MET A 234 -13.63 -12.82 -9.63
N GLU A 235 -12.66 -13.26 -10.43
CA GLU A 235 -11.23 -13.06 -10.17
C GLU A 235 -10.54 -12.48 -11.41
N THR A 236 -9.56 -11.63 -11.18
CA THR A 236 -8.75 -11.08 -12.27
C THR A 236 -7.26 -11.08 -11.92
N SER A 237 -6.44 -11.32 -12.97
CA SER A 237 -4.98 -11.13 -12.90
C SER A 237 -4.53 -9.88 -13.66
N ALA A 238 -5.47 -9.01 -14.03
CA ALA A 238 -5.13 -7.68 -14.55
C ALA A 238 -4.20 -6.96 -13.56
N ILE A 239 -3.11 -6.40 -14.07
CA ILE A 239 -2.21 -5.58 -13.26
C ILE A 239 -2.92 -4.25 -13.01
N VAL A 240 -3.16 -3.94 -11.73
CA VAL A 240 -3.76 -2.68 -11.30
C VAL A 240 -2.88 -2.03 -10.24
N GLN A 241 -2.86 -0.69 -10.21
CA GLN A 241 -2.15 0.08 -9.21
C GLN A 241 -3.11 1.02 -8.48
N TYR A 242 -2.71 1.52 -7.32
CA TYR A 242 -3.60 2.34 -6.49
C TYR A 242 -3.90 3.72 -7.08
N GLU A 243 -3.11 4.16 -8.03
CA GLU A 243 -3.37 5.34 -8.86
C GLU A 243 -4.66 5.20 -9.69
N ASP A 244 -5.11 3.96 -9.94
CA ASP A 244 -6.35 3.67 -10.68
C ASP A 244 -7.63 3.96 -9.88
N LEU A 245 -7.53 4.12 -8.56
CA LEU A 245 -8.71 4.29 -7.71
C LEU A 245 -9.39 5.64 -7.94
N LEU A 246 -8.64 6.75 -7.95
CA LEU A 246 -9.25 8.06 -8.17
C LEU A 246 -9.94 8.17 -9.54
N PRO A 247 -9.31 7.82 -10.67
CA PRO A 247 -10.00 7.88 -11.97
C PRO A 247 -11.22 6.94 -12.02
N THR A 248 -11.19 5.82 -11.31
CA THR A 248 -12.36 4.94 -11.18
C THR A 248 -13.50 5.64 -10.44
N PHE A 249 -13.24 6.33 -9.34
CA PHE A 249 -14.26 7.06 -8.60
C PHE A 249 -14.84 8.23 -9.40
N ILE A 250 -14.01 8.95 -10.15
CA ILE A 250 -14.46 10.03 -11.05
C ILE A 250 -15.38 9.46 -12.14
N ASP A 251 -14.99 8.36 -12.76
CA ASP A 251 -15.77 7.70 -13.82
C ASP A 251 -17.12 7.18 -13.29
N VAL A 252 -17.12 6.50 -12.15
CA VAL A 252 -18.34 6.03 -11.45
C VAL A 252 -19.27 7.19 -11.10
N ALA A 253 -18.72 8.34 -10.75
CA ALA A 253 -19.48 9.56 -10.45
C ALA A 253 -19.95 10.31 -11.70
N GLY A 254 -19.68 9.78 -12.91
CA GLY A 254 -20.08 10.40 -14.19
C GLY A 254 -19.22 11.60 -14.60
N GLY A 255 -18.05 11.77 -13.98
CA GLY A 255 -17.09 12.82 -14.31
C GLY A 255 -16.13 12.43 -15.43
N LYS A 256 -15.46 13.43 -16.02
CA LYS A 256 -14.35 13.23 -16.95
C LYS A 256 -13.04 13.15 -16.17
N VAL A 257 -12.29 12.07 -16.35
CA VAL A 257 -10.95 11.91 -15.76
C VAL A 257 -9.99 12.92 -16.38
N PRO A 258 -9.32 13.77 -15.58
CA PRO A 258 -8.33 14.73 -16.10
C PRO A 258 -7.06 14.06 -16.59
N ASP A 259 -6.45 14.63 -17.64
CA ASP A 259 -5.20 14.11 -18.25
C ASP A 259 -3.99 14.12 -17.31
N VAL A 260 -4.03 14.91 -16.23
CA VAL A 260 -2.97 14.99 -15.22
C VAL A 260 -2.93 13.76 -14.30
N ILE A 261 -3.96 12.92 -14.32
CA ILE A 261 -4.03 11.68 -13.54
C ILE A 261 -3.30 10.57 -14.31
N ASP A 262 -2.36 9.88 -13.65
CA ASP A 262 -1.59 8.78 -14.25
C ASP A 262 -2.37 7.47 -14.33
N GLY A 263 -3.27 7.25 -13.37
CA GLY A 263 -4.10 6.04 -13.28
C GLY A 263 -5.19 5.99 -14.34
N LYS A 264 -5.84 4.83 -14.44
CA LYS A 264 -6.94 4.55 -15.37
C LYS A 264 -8.14 3.97 -14.64
N SER A 265 -9.35 4.28 -15.13
CA SER A 265 -10.59 3.72 -14.55
C SER A 265 -10.62 2.19 -14.65
N LEU A 266 -11.03 1.54 -13.55
CA LEU A 266 -11.22 0.09 -13.44
C LEU A 266 -12.62 -0.37 -13.87
N VAL A 267 -13.50 0.53 -14.32
CA VAL A 267 -14.90 0.22 -14.62
C VAL A 267 -15.03 -0.89 -15.66
N ASP A 268 -14.22 -0.91 -16.73
CA ASP A 268 -14.24 -1.98 -17.72
C ASP A 268 -13.78 -3.34 -17.16
N VAL A 269 -12.85 -3.33 -16.18
CA VAL A 269 -12.44 -4.54 -15.45
C VAL A 269 -13.60 -5.02 -14.56
N PHE A 270 -14.27 -4.12 -13.84
CA PHE A 270 -15.43 -4.43 -13.01
C PHE A 270 -16.59 -5.03 -13.80
N GLN A 271 -16.83 -4.53 -15.00
CA GLN A 271 -17.87 -5.01 -15.90
C GLN A 271 -17.47 -6.31 -16.63
N GLY A 272 -16.24 -6.79 -16.46
CA GLY A 272 -15.72 -7.97 -17.15
C GLY A 272 -15.49 -7.78 -18.66
N LYS A 273 -15.45 -6.52 -19.14
CA LYS A 273 -15.20 -6.18 -20.54
C LYS A 273 -13.74 -6.40 -20.94
N THR A 274 -12.82 -6.31 -20.00
CA THR A 274 -11.40 -6.56 -20.21
C THR A 274 -10.82 -7.45 -19.12
N LYS A 275 -9.80 -8.25 -19.49
CA LYS A 275 -8.98 -9.06 -18.56
C LYS A 275 -7.60 -8.47 -18.33
N THR A 276 -7.29 -7.35 -18.97
CA THR A 276 -6.01 -6.64 -18.87
C THR A 276 -6.26 -5.19 -18.49
N HIS A 277 -5.29 -4.54 -17.86
CA HIS A 277 -5.39 -3.13 -17.49
C HIS A 277 -4.06 -2.41 -17.74
N HIS A 278 -3.06 -2.59 -16.88
CA HIS A 278 -1.70 -2.16 -17.17
C HIS A 278 -0.84 -3.28 -17.72
N LYS A 279 0.16 -2.94 -18.54
CA LYS A 279 1.19 -3.88 -18.99
C LYS A 279 2.23 -4.14 -17.90
N TYR A 280 2.52 -3.10 -17.12
CA TYR A 280 3.51 -3.12 -16.05
C TYR A 280 2.98 -2.44 -14.79
N ALA A 281 3.49 -2.87 -13.63
CA ALA A 281 3.40 -2.13 -12.37
C ALA A 281 4.78 -1.54 -12.04
N TYR A 282 4.81 -0.30 -11.55
CA TYR A 282 6.03 0.43 -11.24
C TYR A 282 6.07 0.81 -9.76
N HIS A 283 7.26 0.75 -9.17
CA HIS A 283 7.40 1.05 -7.74
C HIS A 283 8.67 1.84 -7.47
N VAL A 284 8.59 2.72 -6.48
CA VAL A 284 9.71 3.51 -5.98
C VAL A 284 9.85 3.33 -4.47
N HIS A 285 11.06 3.45 -3.96
CA HIS A 285 11.34 3.55 -2.54
C HIS A 285 12.61 4.37 -2.32
N ASN A 286 12.66 5.16 -1.25
CA ASN A 286 13.82 5.99 -0.94
C ASN A 286 14.33 5.85 0.49
N ASN A 287 13.62 5.12 1.35
CA ASN A 287 13.93 4.87 2.76
C ASN A 287 13.96 6.12 3.68
N VAL A 288 13.58 7.30 3.19
CA VAL A 288 13.62 8.55 3.97
C VAL A 288 12.22 8.87 4.51
N PRO A 289 12.07 9.25 5.77
CA PRO A 289 13.08 9.50 6.84
C PRO A 289 13.38 8.29 7.75
N GLU A 290 12.86 7.11 7.44
CA GLU A 290 12.96 5.91 8.28
C GLU A 290 14.39 5.40 8.43
N GLY A 291 15.27 5.72 7.48
CA GLY A 291 16.68 5.41 7.48
C GLY A 291 17.49 6.35 6.60
N PRO A 292 18.78 6.04 6.38
CA PRO A 292 19.58 6.67 5.32
C PRO A 292 18.90 6.48 3.97
N ALA A 293 19.10 7.42 3.04
CA ALA A 293 18.57 7.28 1.69
C ALA A 293 19.06 5.97 1.06
N TYR A 294 18.11 5.18 0.58
CA TYR A 294 18.38 3.94 -0.13
C TYR A 294 17.41 3.83 -1.31
N PRO A 295 17.76 4.46 -2.43
CA PRO A 295 16.86 4.57 -3.56
C PRO A 295 16.70 3.25 -4.30
N ILE A 296 15.44 2.82 -4.48
CA ILE A 296 15.07 1.61 -5.19
C ILE A 296 14.01 1.97 -6.25
N ARG A 297 14.15 1.39 -7.45
CA ARG A 297 13.10 1.40 -8.47
C ARG A 297 12.79 -0.02 -8.88
N SER A 298 11.54 -0.31 -9.20
CA SER A 298 11.20 -1.65 -9.69
C SER A 298 10.04 -1.63 -10.69
N ILE A 299 9.98 -2.69 -11.48
CA ILE A 299 8.95 -2.94 -12.48
C ILE A 299 8.52 -4.41 -12.42
N SER A 300 7.24 -4.67 -12.64
CA SER A 300 6.72 -6.03 -12.80
C SER A 300 5.79 -6.13 -14.00
N ASP A 301 5.93 -7.22 -14.79
CA ASP A 301 5.01 -7.58 -15.87
C ASP A 301 3.92 -8.58 -15.41
N GLY A 302 3.80 -8.78 -14.09
CA GLY A 302 2.88 -9.74 -13.48
C GLY A 302 3.43 -11.17 -13.38
N ARG A 303 4.56 -11.47 -14.04
CA ARG A 303 5.30 -12.71 -13.89
C ARG A 303 6.74 -12.48 -13.43
N TYR A 304 7.43 -11.52 -14.01
CA TYR A 304 8.78 -11.16 -13.63
C TYR A 304 8.76 -9.81 -12.93
N ARG A 305 9.55 -9.71 -11.86
CA ARG A 305 9.85 -8.46 -11.17
C ARG A 305 11.33 -8.17 -11.27
N LEU A 306 11.66 -6.99 -11.78
CA LEU A 306 13.00 -6.43 -11.73
C LEU A 306 13.04 -5.36 -10.64
N ILE A 307 14.03 -5.44 -9.76
CA ILE A 307 14.34 -4.41 -8.76
C ILE A 307 15.73 -3.87 -9.09
N TRP A 308 15.85 -2.55 -9.11
CA TRP A 308 17.09 -1.83 -9.30
C TRP A 308 17.42 -1.05 -8.03
N ASN A 309 18.40 -1.50 -7.29
CA ASN A 309 18.97 -0.84 -6.13
C ASN A 309 20.01 0.16 -6.65
N LEU A 310 19.75 1.46 -6.49
CA LEU A 310 20.54 2.50 -7.16
C LEU A 310 21.82 2.88 -6.39
N THR A 311 21.96 2.39 -5.17
CA THR A 311 23.17 2.54 -4.32
C THR A 311 23.53 1.20 -3.68
N PRO A 312 23.90 0.18 -4.49
CA PRO A 312 24.11 -1.19 -4.00
C PRO A 312 25.32 -1.33 -3.07
N GLU A 313 26.23 -0.35 -3.05
CA GLU A 313 27.36 -0.25 -2.13
C GLU A 313 26.95 0.09 -0.69
N GLU A 314 25.75 0.63 -0.50
CA GLU A 314 25.23 1.01 0.80
C GLU A 314 24.54 -0.17 1.50
N THR A 315 24.60 -0.19 2.82
CA THR A 315 23.83 -1.16 3.63
C THR A 315 22.45 -0.60 3.91
N TYR A 316 21.41 -1.37 3.61
CA TYR A 316 20.03 -0.99 3.92
C TYR A 316 19.75 -1.01 5.42
N VAL A 317 19.25 0.10 5.97
CA VAL A 317 18.93 0.28 7.39
C VAL A 317 17.58 0.97 7.53
N GLU A 318 16.63 0.31 8.17
CA GLU A 318 15.34 0.89 8.57
C GLU A 318 15.26 0.94 10.10
N LYS A 319 15.07 2.13 10.67
CA LYS A 319 15.23 2.40 12.11
C LYS A 319 14.22 1.68 13.01
N HIS A 320 12.99 1.47 12.53
CA HIS A 320 11.96 0.78 13.30
C HIS A 320 12.20 -0.74 13.32
N ILE A 321 12.67 -1.28 12.19
CA ILE A 321 13.06 -2.69 12.08
C ILE A 321 14.27 -2.97 12.97
N GLU A 322 15.31 -2.12 12.94
CA GLU A 322 16.53 -2.31 13.72
C GLU A 322 16.30 -2.40 15.24
N LYS A 323 15.18 -1.83 15.73
CA LYS A 323 14.82 -1.80 17.16
C LYS A 323 13.77 -2.85 17.54
N ALA A 324 13.15 -3.52 16.57
CA ALA A 324 12.08 -4.45 16.83
C ALA A 324 12.60 -5.71 17.55
N GLU A 325 11.93 -6.15 18.62
CA GLU A 325 12.33 -7.31 19.41
C GLU A 325 12.45 -8.59 18.57
N TRP A 326 11.51 -8.81 17.65
CA TRP A 326 11.57 -9.94 16.72
C TRP A 326 12.79 -9.86 15.80
N TYR A 327 13.23 -8.66 15.38
CA TYR A 327 14.42 -8.49 14.56
C TYR A 327 15.71 -8.66 15.36
N LEU A 328 15.71 -8.21 16.63
CA LEU A 328 16.81 -8.48 17.57
C LEU A 328 16.97 -9.99 17.79
N SER A 329 15.85 -10.73 17.88
CA SER A 329 15.90 -12.19 17.96
C SER A 329 16.47 -12.84 16.71
N TRP A 330 16.28 -12.23 15.52
CA TRP A 330 16.93 -12.70 14.27
C TRP A 330 18.42 -12.49 14.28
N LYS A 331 18.89 -11.34 14.74
CA LYS A 331 20.33 -11.04 14.87
C LYS A 331 21.05 -11.99 15.83
N ALA A 332 20.35 -12.57 16.77
CA ALA A 332 20.90 -13.52 17.73
C ALA A 332 21.02 -14.96 17.18
N GLN A 333 20.48 -15.23 15.97
CA GLN A 333 20.56 -16.55 15.36
C GLN A 333 21.89 -16.71 14.62
N ASP A 334 22.65 -17.75 14.98
CA ASP A 334 23.92 -18.11 14.34
C ASP A 334 23.73 -19.37 13.47
N THR A 335 22.93 -19.23 12.40
CA THR A 335 22.70 -20.28 11.41
C THR A 335 22.91 -19.75 9.99
N ASP A 336 23.35 -20.60 9.09
CA ASP A 336 23.54 -20.25 7.67
C ASP A 336 22.28 -19.65 7.04
N GLN A 337 21.11 -20.19 7.39
CA GLN A 337 19.84 -19.68 6.90
C GLN A 337 19.54 -18.27 7.43
N ALA A 338 19.78 -18.03 8.71
CA ALA A 338 19.58 -16.71 9.32
C ALA A 338 20.53 -15.68 8.70
N HIS A 339 21.81 -16.02 8.55
CA HIS A 339 22.80 -15.18 7.89
C HIS A 339 22.39 -14.85 6.44
N LYS A 340 21.92 -15.84 5.68
CA LYS A 340 21.45 -15.64 4.30
C LYS A 340 20.27 -14.68 4.22
N ILE A 341 19.26 -14.84 5.10
CA ILE A 341 18.07 -13.96 5.15
C ILE A 341 18.49 -12.55 5.54
N MET A 342 19.32 -12.40 6.59
CA MET A 342 19.78 -11.10 7.06
C MET A 342 20.61 -10.37 6.01
N ASN A 343 21.55 -11.10 5.36
CA ASN A 343 22.38 -10.54 4.30
C ASN A 343 21.54 -10.09 3.09
N ARG A 344 20.58 -10.91 2.64
CA ARG A 344 19.65 -10.54 1.57
C ARG A 344 18.89 -9.24 1.90
N TYR A 345 18.45 -9.06 3.14
CA TYR A 345 17.72 -7.87 3.55
C TYR A 345 18.61 -6.61 3.57
N LYS A 346 19.86 -6.73 4.06
CA LYS A 346 20.75 -5.58 4.32
C LYS A 346 21.64 -5.23 3.13
N ASN A 347 22.18 -6.22 2.42
CA ASN A 347 23.21 -6.05 1.37
C ASN A 347 22.62 -6.50 0.03
N ARG A 348 22.00 -5.59 -0.68
CA ARG A 348 21.27 -5.90 -1.89
C ARG A 348 22.15 -5.66 -3.11
N PRO A 349 22.17 -6.58 -4.12
CA PRO A 349 22.88 -6.35 -5.37
C PRO A 349 22.23 -5.22 -6.16
N GLU A 350 22.93 -4.66 -7.14
CA GLU A 350 22.40 -3.61 -8.02
C GLU A 350 21.09 -4.04 -8.68
N PHE A 351 21.04 -5.26 -9.23
CA PHE A 351 19.82 -5.79 -9.84
C PHE A 351 19.36 -7.08 -9.16
N GLU A 352 18.05 -7.14 -8.95
CA GLU A 352 17.36 -8.35 -8.56
C GLU A 352 16.28 -8.66 -9.61
N LEU A 353 16.20 -9.91 -10.05
CA LEU A 353 15.16 -10.39 -10.98
C LEU A 353 14.50 -11.64 -10.41
N TYR A 354 13.19 -11.68 -10.37
CA TYR A 354 12.44 -12.81 -9.82
C TYR A 354 11.32 -13.27 -10.77
N ASP A 355 11.09 -14.58 -10.90
CA ASP A 355 9.87 -15.16 -11.47
C ASP A 355 8.85 -15.31 -10.34
N ILE A 356 8.05 -14.27 -10.09
CA ILE A 356 7.11 -14.19 -8.95
C ILE A 356 5.95 -15.19 -9.02
N LYS A 357 5.79 -15.91 -10.14
CA LYS A 357 4.83 -17.02 -10.25
C LYS A 357 5.42 -18.33 -9.71
N LYS A 358 6.73 -18.55 -9.88
CA LYS A 358 7.44 -19.73 -9.40
C LYS A 358 8.05 -19.54 -8.02
N ASP A 359 8.46 -18.32 -7.73
CA ASP A 359 9.09 -17.91 -6.48
C ASP A 359 8.33 -16.69 -5.90
N PRO A 360 7.13 -16.90 -5.34
CA PRO A 360 6.27 -15.80 -4.86
C PRO A 360 6.86 -15.04 -3.66
N PHE A 361 7.88 -15.59 -3.00
CA PHE A 361 8.60 -14.95 -1.90
C PHE A 361 9.94 -14.32 -2.34
N GLU A 362 10.29 -14.43 -3.63
CA GLU A 362 11.45 -13.76 -4.24
C GLU A 362 12.77 -14.11 -3.53
N MET A 363 12.95 -15.39 -3.20
CA MET A 363 14.13 -15.88 -2.49
C MET A 363 15.30 -16.20 -3.41
N ASN A 364 15.07 -16.35 -4.73
CA ASN A 364 16.07 -16.76 -5.70
C ASN A 364 16.26 -15.68 -6.77
N ASN A 365 17.32 -14.87 -6.63
CA ASN A 365 17.65 -13.84 -7.61
C ASN A 365 18.17 -14.46 -8.92
N LEU A 366 17.54 -14.13 -10.05
CA LEU A 366 17.84 -14.62 -11.39
C LEU A 366 18.64 -13.61 -12.23
N ALA A 367 18.97 -12.43 -11.69
CA ALA A 367 19.51 -11.29 -12.45
C ALA A 367 20.84 -11.59 -13.17
N ASP A 368 21.68 -12.46 -12.60
CA ASP A 368 22.99 -12.81 -13.15
C ASP A 368 22.98 -14.09 -13.98
N MET A 369 21.84 -14.76 -14.08
CA MET A 369 21.72 -15.97 -14.89
C MET A 369 21.56 -15.62 -16.37
N LYS A 370 22.50 -16.08 -17.21
CA LYS A 370 22.54 -15.85 -18.68
C LYS A 370 21.20 -16.11 -19.36
N LYS A 371 20.46 -17.12 -18.90
CA LYS A 371 19.12 -17.49 -19.41
C LYS A 371 18.12 -16.33 -19.35
N TYR A 372 18.24 -15.45 -18.38
CA TYR A 372 17.30 -14.35 -18.13
C TYR A 372 17.82 -12.97 -18.58
N SER A 373 19.00 -12.89 -19.21
CA SER A 373 19.61 -11.63 -19.64
C SER A 373 18.71 -10.78 -20.54
N LYS A 374 17.99 -11.41 -21.48
CA LYS A 374 17.04 -10.70 -22.35
C LYS A 374 15.86 -10.10 -21.56
N LYS A 375 15.30 -10.86 -20.60
CA LYS A 375 14.19 -10.38 -19.76
C LYS A 375 14.65 -9.26 -18.83
N LYS A 376 15.82 -9.38 -18.23
CA LYS A 376 16.44 -8.30 -17.44
C LYS A 376 16.60 -7.03 -18.28
N ALA A 377 17.17 -7.12 -19.47
CA ALA A 377 17.36 -5.96 -20.36
C ALA A 377 16.05 -5.33 -20.78
N GLU A 378 15.04 -6.11 -21.16
CA GLU A 378 13.68 -5.63 -21.47
C GLU A 378 13.10 -4.80 -20.34
N LEU A 379 13.04 -5.38 -19.12
CA LEU A 379 12.44 -4.72 -17.97
C LEU A 379 13.25 -3.50 -17.51
N THR A 380 14.58 -3.53 -17.61
CA THR A 380 15.44 -2.38 -17.31
C THR A 380 15.13 -1.21 -18.26
N MET A 381 15.02 -1.48 -19.56
CA MET A 381 14.69 -0.46 -20.55
C MET A 381 13.30 0.17 -20.32
N GLU A 382 12.29 -0.65 -20.04
CA GLU A 382 10.93 -0.17 -19.76
C GLU A 382 10.88 0.62 -18.43
N LEU A 383 11.62 0.22 -17.41
CA LEU A 383 11.74 0.94 -16.15
C LEU A 383 12.40 2.32 -16.37
N GLN A 384 13.51 2.38 -17.10
CA GLN A 384 14.20 3.63 -17.42
C GLN A 384 13.32 4.58 -18.25
N LYS A 385 12.55 4.03 -19.20
CA LYS A 385 11.57 4.81 -19.97
C LYS A 385 10.50 5.43 -19.06
N TRP A 386 9.95 4.66 -18.13
CA TRP A 386 8.97 5.17 -17.17
C TRP A 386 9.59 6.20 -16.22
N MET A 387 10.79 5.97 -15.69
CA MET A 387 11.52 6.94 -14.87
C MET A 387 11.68 8.28 -15.60
N LYS A 388 12.05 8.24 -16.90
CA LYS A 388 12.15 9.45 -17.73
C LYS A 388 10.80 10.16 -17.88
N GLN A 389 9.71 9.43 -18.09
CA GLN A 389 8.35 9.99 -18.17
C GLN A 389 7.92 10.66 -16.87
N GLN A 390 8.38 10.14 -15.73
CA GLN A 390 8.09 10.68 -14.41
C GLN A 390 9.09 11.74 -13.93
N ASN A 391 10.04 12.18 -14.77
CA ASN A 391 11.15 13.07 -14.38
C ASN A 391 11.93 12.55 -13.16
N ASP A 392 12.06 11.23 -13.07
CA ASP A 392 12.79 10.56 -12.01
C ASP A 392 14.27 10.43 -12.40
N THR A 393 15.12 11.18 -11.72
CA THR A 393 16.58 11.18 -11.95
C THR A 393 17.31 10.10 -11.14
N GLY A 394 16.56 9.18 -10.50
CA GLY A 394 17.14 8.09 -9.71
C GLY A 394 17.73 8.55 -8.37
N ALA A 395 18.92 8.05 -8.03
CA ALA A 395 19.53 8.28 -6.73
C ALA A 395 19.69 9.75 -6.34
N ASP A 396 19.97 10.63 -7.29
CA ASP A 396 20.15 12.06 -7.03
C ASP A 396 18.87 12.73 -6.54
N LYS A 397 17.71 12.26 -6.98
CA LYS A 397 16.42 12.77 -6.53
C LYS A 397 16.13 12.42 -5.06
N ASP A 398 16.62 11.29 -4.59
CA ASP A 398 16.34 10.75 -3.27
C ASP A 398 17.32 11.24 -2.20
N ARG A 399 18.43 11.88 -2.60
CA ARG A 399 19.36 12.46 -1.64
C ARG A 399 18.71 13.62 -0.90
N PRO A 400 18.83 13.70 0.43
CA PRO A 400 18.36 14.86 1.19
C PRO A 400 19.03 16.11 0.64
N ARG A 401 18.24 17.10 0.21
CA ARG A 401 18.80 18.41 -0.12
C ARG A 401 19.53 18.93 1.10
N ALA A 402 20.79 19.34 0.93
CA ALA A 402 21.56 19.96 2.00
C ALA A 402 20.69 21.05 2.66
N PRO A 403 20.68 21.16 4.01
CA PRO A 403 19.90 22.18 4.67
C PRO A 403 20.32 23.53 4.13
N LYS A 404 19.35 24.32 3.62
CA LYS A 404 19.62 25.71 3.23
C LYS A 404 20.26 26.37 4.44
N ASN A 405 21.53 26.77 4.33
CA ASN A 405 22.22 27.50 5.37
C ASN A 405 21.29 28.64 5.82
N LYS A 406 20.87 28.60 7.09
CA LYS A 406 20.27 29.75 7.73
C LYS A 406 21.36 30.80 7.71
N GLN A 407 21.28 31.71 6.76
CA GLN A 407 22.10 32.94 6.80
C GLN A 407 21.85 33.56 8.19
N LYS A 408 22.86 33.52 9.03
CA LYS A 408 22.89 34.29 10.26
C LYS A 408 22.62 35.73 9.85
N LYS A 409 21.47 36.29 10.18
CA LYS A 409 21.29 37.72 10.22
C LYS A 409 22.36 38.23 11.16
N ALA A 410 23.39 38.86 10.62
CA ALA A 410 24.32 39.66 11.40
C ALA A 410 23.49 40.70 12.12
N ALA A 411 23.52 40.65 13.46
CA ALA A 411 23.05 41.71 14.29
C ALA A 411 24.00 42.89 14.05
N ASN A 412 23.51 43.93 13.41
CA ASN A 412 24.14 45.24 13.48
C ASN A 412 23.71 45.86 14.82
N VAL A 413 24.69 46.10 15.63
CA VAL A 413 24.70 47.04 16.77
C VAL A 413 24.63 48.45 16.23
#